data_cad495f125195cbd60ee99ae9816caf5
#
_entry.id   cad495f125195cbd60ee99ae9816caf5
#
_cell.length_a   1.000
_cell.length_b   1.000
_cell.length_c   1.000
_cell.angle_alpha   90.00
_cell.angle_beta   90.00
_cell.angle_gamma   90.00
#
_symmetry.space_group_name_H-M   'P 1'
#
loop_
_entity.id
_entity.type
_entity.pdbx_description
1 polymer ?
#
loop_
_entity_poly.entity_id
_entity_poly.type
_entity_poly.pdbx_seq_one_letter_code
_entity_poly.pdbx_strand_id
1 'polypeptide(L)'
;MNIKQVLDKIDDGQLFVPAFQREYVWKREHVKELFDSLIKKYPTGTMLTWETRQPPELKGPIAYNENMGAIKLILDGQQRITTLYMLMKGIIPPYYTEKDINNNVMKLHVRIDTLEMEYYKPKLMDNNDLWIDLTDIFTGRVKGMDIRRKLKEKGLLNDELENKVDNNFEIIKSIETREFVEQQIPITASLKEAIDIFYIVNASGVNLTDAELALAQISGYWPNARALFKEKLSELAERGFVFNLDFIVYVLLGTLYYMGSDLKK
;
A
#
# COMPACT_ATOMS: atom_id res chain seq x y z
N MET A 1 -6.34 9.47 12.34
CA MET A 1 -7.48 9.01 11.49
C MET A 1 -7.57 7.50 11.59
N ASN A 2 -8.78 6.93 11.49
CA ASN A 2 -8.90 5.47 11.39
C ASN A 2 -8.67 4.99 9.94
N ILE A 3 -8.45 3.68 9.78
CA ILE A 3 -8.15 3.07 8.48
C ILE A 3 -9.24 3.40 7.46
N LYS A 4 -10.52 3.21 7.81
CA LYS A 4 -11.63 3.50 6.90
C LYS A 4 -11.60 4.95 6.41
N GLN A 5 -11.39 5.91 7.31
CA GLN A 5 -11.29 7.33 6.93
C GLN A 5 -10.12 7.63 5.98
N VAL A 6 -8.98 6.93 6.14
CA VAL A 6 -7.84 7.08 5.22
C VAL A 6 -8.22 6.60 3.82
N LEU A 7 -8.88 5.43 3.73
CA LEU A 7 -9.29 4.86 2.45
C LEU A 7 -10.38 5.71 1.77
N ASP A 8 -11.35 6.21 2.54
CA ASP A 8 -12.41 7.09 2.03
C ASP A 8 -11.82 8.41 1.49
N LYS A 9 -10.80 8.97 2.15
CA LYS A 9 -10.11 10.18 1.65
C LYS A 9 -9.37 9.97 0.33
N ILE A 10 -8.93 8.76 0.03
CA ILE A 10 -8.37 8.42 -1.30
C ILE A 10 -9.49 8.45 -2.34
N ASP A 11 -10.64 7.83 -2.05
CA ASP A 11 -11.79 7.82 -2.96
C ASP A 11 -12.33 9.24 -3.22
N ASP A 12 -12.37 10.06 -2.17
CA ASP A 12 -12.85 11.44 -2.23
C ASP A 12 -11.84 12.41 -2.90
N GLY A 13 -10.67 11.95 -3.33
CA GLY A 13 -9.64 12.78 -3.92
C GLY A 13 -9.09 13.84 -2.94
N GLN A 14 -8.93 13.48 -1.68
CA GLN A 14 -8.35 14.33 -0.62
C GLN A 14 -6.96 13.85 -0.18
N LEU A 15 -6.58 12.62 -0.52
CA LEU A 15 -5.31 12.03 -0.16
C LEU A 15 -4.67 11.39 -1.40
N PHE A 16 -3.46 11.80 -1.71
CA PHE A 16 -2.76 11.45 -2.94
C PHE A 16 -1.39 10.82 -2.66
N VAL A 17 -0.83 10.19 -3.68
CA VAL A 17 0.53 9.65 -3.67
C VAL A 17 1.37 10.42 -4.68
N PRO A 18 2.55 10.96 -4.29
CA PRO A 18 3.45 11.61 -5.24
C PRO A 18 4.04 10.61 -6.24
N ALA A 19 4.28 11.04 -7.48
CA ALA A 19 4.84 10.20 -8.54
C ALA A 19 6.25 9.67 -8.22
N PHE A 20 7.02 10.36 -7.38
CA PHE A 20 8.35 9.89 -6.96
C PHE A 20 8.32 8.69 -6.01
N GLN A 21 7.16 8.34 -5.44
CA GLN A 21 7.01 7.14 -4.63
C GLN A 21 7.22 5.88 -5.48
N ARG A 22 7.92 4.88 -4.88
CA ARG A 22 8.14 3.59 -5.54
C ARG A 22 6.84 2.87 -5.87
N GLU A 23 6.92 1.90 -6.78
CA GLU A 23 5.79 1.03 -7.09
C GLU A 23 5.43 0.13 -5.91
N TYR A 24 4.30 -0.57 -6.03
CA TYR A 24 3.90 -1.56 -5.05
C TYR A 24 4.82 -2.78 -5.14
N VAL A 25 5.56 -3.04 -4.04
CA VAL A 25 6.57 -4.11 -3.99
C VAL A 25 6.28 -5.16 -2.93
N TRP A 26 5.22 -4.99 -2.15
CA TRP A 26 4.87 -5.94 -1.11
C TRP A 26 4.47 -7.29 -1.69
N LYS A 27 4.94 -8.34 -1.02
CA LYS A 27 4.62 -9.74 -1.32
C LYS A 27 3.56 -10.25 -0.33
N ARG A 28 3.07 -11.45 -0.56
CA ARG A 28 2.05 -12.14 0.25
C ARG A 28 2.40 -12.19 1.74
N GLU A 29 3.67 -12.39 2.05
CA GLU A 29 4.18 -12.46 3.42
C GLU A 29 3.94 -11.15 4.17
N HIS A 30 4.33 -10.01 3.57
CA HIS A 30 4.14 -8.68 4.16
C HIS A 30 2.64 -8.35 4.39
N VAL A 31 1.78 -8.80 3.47
CA VAL A 31 0.33 -8.62 3.59
C VAL A 31 -0.22 -9.42 4.77
N LYS A 32 0.18 -10.69 4.90
CA LYS A 32 -0.21 -11.54 6.05
C LYS A 32 0.27 -10.94 7.37
N GLU A 33 1.52 -10.52 7.45
CA GLU A 33 2.12 -9.89 8.64
C GLU A 33 1.38 -8.60 9.04
N LEU A 34 0.97 -7.78 8.07
CA LEU A 34 0.19 -6.59 8.36
C LEU A 34 -1.16 -6.95 8.99
N PHE A 35 -1.92 -7.87 8.38
CA PHE A 35 -3.23 -8.24 8.89
C PHE A 35 -3.16 -9.00 10.21
N ASP A 36 -2.16 -9.86 10.40
CA ASP A 36 -1.88 -10.51 11.67
C ASP A 36 -1.60 -9.49 12.79
N SER A 37 -0.78 -8.48 12.48
CA SER A 37 -0.51 -7.37 13.41
C SER A 37 -1.78 -6.55 13.73
N LEU A 38 -2.63 -6.32 12.73
CA LEU A 38 -3.88 -5.61 12.92
C LEU A 38 -4.84 -6.41 13.81
N ILE A 39 -5.00 -7.71 13.60
CA ILE A 39 -5.82 -8.60 14.43
C ILE A 39 -5.31 -8.64 15.87
N LYS A 40 -4.00 -8.78 16.05
CA LYS A 40 -3.34 -8.81 17.37
C LYS A 40 -3.25 -7.44 18.04
N LYS A 41 -3.71 -6.40 17.39
CA LYS A 41 -3.64 -5.02 17.88
C LYS A 41 -2.19 -4.52 18.09
N TYR A 42 -1.24 -5.05 17.33
CA TYR A 42 0.14 -4.57 17.36
C TYR A 42 0.29 -3.24 16.60
N PRO A 43 1.29 -2.44 16.96
CA PRO A 43 1.61 -1.24 16.18
C PRO A 43 1.98 -1.61 14.73
N THR A 44 1.38 -0.91 13.78
CA THR A 44 1.65 -1.13 12.34
C THR A 44 2.46 0.00 11.71
N GLY A 45 3.08 0.83 12.55
CA GLY A 45 3.87 1.98 12.15
C GLY A 45 3.03 3.24 11.95
N THR A 46 3.69 4.33 11.62
CA THR A 46 3.09 5.64 11.38
C THR A 46 2.88 5.88 9.89
N MET A 47 2.00 6.81 9.56
CA MET A 47 1.83 7.38 8.23
C MET A 47 2.44 8.78 8.25
N LEU A 48 3.36 9.07 7.31
CA LEU A 48 3.87 10.41 7.11
C LEU A 48 3.10 11.08 5.98
N THR A 49 2.53 12.24 6.25
CA THR A 49 1.80 13.03 5.24
C THR A 49 2.38 14.43 5.12
N TRP A 50 2.20 15.04 3.95
CA TRP A 50 2.53 16.43 3.71
C TRP A 50 1.35 17.14 3.06
N GLU A 51 0.94 18.24 3.66
CA GLU A 51 -0.09 19.11 3.10
C GLU A 51 0.58 20.23 2.32
N THR A 52 0.15 20.45 1.07
CA THR A 52 0.77 21.44 0.18
C THR A 52 -0.20 22.02 -0.83
N ARG A 53 0.08 23.25 -1.29
CA ARG A 53 -0.58 23.91 -2.43
C ARG A 53 0.26 23.85 -3.71
N GLN A 54 1.48 23.33 -3.62
CA GLN A 54 2.40 23.17 -4.73
C GLN A 54 2.95 21.75 -4.74
N PRO A 55 2.08 20.75 -4.99
CA PRO A 55 2.51 19.36 -5.00
C PRO A 55 3.45 19.09 -6.19
N PRO A 56 4.36 18.10 -6.05
CA PRO A 56 4.99 17.50 -7.20
C PRO A 56 3.94 16.77 -8.07
N GLU A 57 4.39 16.20 -9.18
CA GLU A 57 3.55 15.31 -9.98
C GLU A 57 2.92 14.22 -9.10
N LEU A 58 1.64 13.95 -9.32
CA LEU A 58 0.87 12.95 -8.60
C LEU A 58 0.90 11.61 -9.34
N LYS A 59 0.85 10.52 -8.60
CA LYS A 59 0.74 9.17 -9.15
C LYS A 59 -0.69 8.92 -9.64
N GLY A 60 -0.83 8.27 -10.80
CA GLY A 60 -2.12 7.98 -11.40
C GLY A 60 -2.61 9.07 -12.36
N PRO A 61 -3.89 9.03 -12.77
CA PRO A 61 -4.43 9.89 -13.83
C PRO A 61 -4.82 11.29 -13.37
N ILE A 62 -4.73 11.58 -12.06
CA ILE A 62 -5.19 12.85 -11.50
C ILE A 62 -4.03 13.85 -11.52
N ALA A 63 -4.23 14.94 -12.25
CA ALA A 63 -3.33 16.09 -12.22
C ALA A 63 -3.84 17.13 -11.22
N TYR A 64 -2.93 17.71 -10.45
CA TYR A 64 -3.26 18.82 -9.56
C TYR A 64 -3.65 20.05 -10.38
N ASN A 65 -4.64 20.77 -9.88
CA ASN A 65 -4.98 22.11 -10.35
C ASN A 65 -5.24 23.02 -9.14
N GLU A 66 -5.06 24.32 -9.33
CA GLU A 66 -5.13 25.31 -8.22
C GLU A 66 -6.51 25.37 -7.54
N ASN A 67 -7.59 24.98 -8.22
CA ASN A 67 -8.94 24.95 -7.65
C ASN A 67 -9.09 23.87 -6.57
N MET A 68 -8.20 22.89 -6.54
CA MET A 68 -8.19 21.86 -5.48
C MET A 68 -7.72 22.42 -4.13
N GLY A 69 -7.09 23.60 -4.12
CA GLY A 69 -6.55 24.19 -2.91
C GLY A 69 -5.36 23.40 -2.36
N ALA A 70 -5.23 23.32 -1.05
CA ALA A 70 -4.23 22.47 -0.43
C ALA A 70 -4.64 21.01 -0.50
N ILE A 71 -3.73 20.15 -0.93
CA ILE A 71 -3.93 18.70 -0.97
C ILE A 71 -2.97 18.01 -0.01
N LYS A 72 -3.32 16.80 0.42
CA LYS A 72 -2.51 15.98 1.32
C LYS A 72 -1.88 14.83 0.56
N LEU A 73 -0.56 14.66 0.73
CA LEU A 73 0.25 13.64 0.10
C LEU A 73 0.71 12.59 1.11
N ILE A 74 0.69 11.31 0.75
CA ILE A 74 1.29 10.22 1.53
C ILE A 74 2.77 10.15 1.18
N LEU A 75 3.64 10.40 2.14
CA LEU A 75 5.09 10.28 1.96
C LEU A 75 5.63 8.96 2.54
N ASP A 76 5.09 8.46 3.65
CA ASP A 76 5.39 7.11 4.14
C ASP A 76 4.11 6.38 4.53
N GLY A 77 4.15 5.04 4.48
CA GLY A 77 3.01 4.16 4.70
C GLY A 77 2.24 3.77 3.44
N GLN A 78 2.67 4.21 2.25
CA GLN A 78 2.01 3.93 0.98
C GLN A 78 1.76 2.44 0.75
N GLN A 79 2.73 1.56 1.00
CA GLN A 79 2.58 0.11 0.80
C GLN A 79 1.47 -0.48 1.67
N ARG A 80 1.41 -0.07 2.94
CA ARG A 80 0.37 -0.48 3.90
C ARG A 80 -1.00 0.00 3.48
N ILE A 81 -1.12 1.28 3.13
CA ILE A 81 -2.39 1.89 2.71
C ILE A 81 -2.88 1.25 1.40
N THR A 82 -2.01 1.04 0.43
CA THR A 82 -2.33 0.34 -0.83
C THR A 82 -2.84 -1.08 -0.55
N THR A 83 -2.20 -1.82 0.34
CA THR A 83 -2.62 -3.17 0.76
C THR A 83 -4.01 -3.15 1.40
N LEU A 84 -4.22 -2.25 2.35
CA LEU A 84 -5.51 -2.09 3.03
C LEU A 84 -6.61 -1.70 2.04
N TYR A 85 -6.31 -0.78 1.12
CA TYR A 85 -7.26 -0.37 0.09
C TYR A 85 -7.69 -1.57 -0.76
N MET A 86 -6.74 -2.33 -1.29
CA MET A 86 -7.03 -3.48 -2.14
C MET A 86 -7.86 -4.55 -1.44
N LEU A 87 -7.52 -4.91 -0.19
CA LEU A 87 -8.22 -5.97 0.53
C LEU A 87 -9.55 -5.51 1.14
N MET A 88 -9.66 -4.25 1.54
CA MET A 88 -10.88 -3.75 2.18
C MET A 88 -11.91 -3.20 1.18
N LYS A 89 -11.47 -2.63 0.04
CA LYS A 89 -12.36 -2.16 -1.03
C LYS A 89 -12.54 -3.19 -2.15
N GLY A 90 -11.62 -4.17 -2.28
CA GLY A 90 -11.65 -5.20 -3.31
C GLY A 90 -11.27 -4.73 -4.70
N ILE A 91 -10.65 -3.56 -4.80
CA ILE A 91 -10.22 -2.94 -6.05
C ILE A 91 -8.82 -2.34 -5.90
N ILE A 92 -8.16 -2.07 -7.00
CA ILE A 92 -6.88 -1.37 -7.04
C ILE A 92 -7.10 0.13 -6.78
N PRO A 93 -6.29 0.79 -5.93
CA PRO A 93 -6.46 2.21 -5.67
C PRO A 93 -6.22 3.06 -6.93
N PRO A 94 -6.85 4.25 -7.05
CA PRO A 94 -6.88 5.03 -8.29
C PRO A 94 -5.52 5.54 -8.77
N TYR A 95 -4.50 5.51 -7.91
CA TYR A 95 -3.12 5.89 -8.28
C TYR A 95 -2.28 4.72 -8.82
N TYR A 96 -2.88 3.55 -9.07
CA TYR A 96 -2.27 2.40 -9.73
C TYR A 96 -3.17 1.84 -10.83
N THR A 97 -2.55 1.12 -11.76
CA THR A 97 -3.23 0.29 -12.75
C THR A 97 -2.98 -1.20 -12.48
N GLU A 98 -3.71 -2.08 -13.17
CA GLU A 98 -3.49 -3.54 -13.05
C GLU A 98 -2.07 -3.98 -13.43
N LYS A 99 -1.37 -3.19 -14.25
CA LYS A 99 0.02 -3.47 -14.64
C LYS A 99 1.01 -3.16 -13.52
N ASP A 100 0.66 -2.25 -12.63
CA ASP A 100 1.53 -1.79 -11.54
C ASP A 100 1.46 -2.70 -10.30
N ILE A 101 0.41 -3.53 -10.21
CA ILE A 101 0.14 -4.37 -9.05
C ILE A 101 0.10 -5.86 -9.43
N ASN A 102 0.87 -6.65 -8.73
CA ASN A 102 0.72 -8.10 -8.80
C ASN A 102 -0.53 -8.52 -8.04
N ASN A 103 -1.62 -8.86 -8.76
CA ASN A 103 -2.92 -9.26 -8.22
C ASN A 103 -2.87 -10.48 -7.27
N ASN A 104 -1.74 -11.19 -7.20
CA ASN A 104 -1.57 -12.33 -6.31
C ASN A 104 -1.66 -11.99 -4.81
N VAL A 105 -1.66 -10.71 -4.45
CA VAL A 105 -1.77 -10.26 -3.05
C VAL A 105 -3.22 -10.06 -2.58
N MET A 106 -4.21 -10.06 -3.48
CA MET A 106 -5.60 -9.68 -3.16
C MET A 106 -6.46 -10.82 -2.59
N LYS A 107 -6.12 -12.09 -2.76
CA LYS A 107 -6.95 -13.23 -2.33
C LYS A 107 -6.51 -13.82 -1.00
N LEU A 108 -6.44 -12.98 0.02
CA LEU A 108 -6.15 -13.41 1.38
C LEU A 108 -7.43 -13.90 2.06
N HIS A 109 -7.40 -15.11 2.57
CA HIS A 109 -8.50 -15.74 3.32
C HIS A 109 -8.17 -15.80 4.79
N VAL A 110 -9.20 -15.76 5.60
CA VAL A 110 -9.13 -15.97 7.04
C VAL A 110 -9.97 -17.19 7.42
N ARG A 111 -9.44 -18.02 8.29
CA ARG A 111 -10.19 -19.08 8.92
C ARG A 111 -10.93 -18.51 10.13
N ILE A 112 -12.24 -18.46 10.02
CA ILE A 112 -13.07 -17.65 10.93
C ILE A 112 -13.09 -18.17 12.37
N ASP A 113 -12.84 -19.45 12.61
CA ASP A 113 -12.79 -20.04 13.96
C ASP A 113 -11.47 -19.84 14.70
N THR A 114 -10.36 -19.58 13.95
CA THR A 114 -9.00 -19.48 14.52
C THR A 114 -8.29 -18.16 14.23
N LEU A 115 -8.81 -17.35 13.30
CA LEU A 115 -8.16 -16.16 12.73
C LEU A 115 -6.84 -16.47 11.98
N GLU A 116 -6.59 -17.74 11.64
CA GLU A 116 -5.48 -18.11 10.77
C GLU A 116 -5.69 -17.53 9.38
N MET A 117 -4.64 -16.95 8.80
CA MET A 117 -4.70 -16.36 7.47
C MET A 117 -3.85 -17.13 6.48
N GLU A 118 -4.41 -17.35 5.28
CA GLU A 118 -3.70 -18.00 4.20
C GLU A 118 -4.21 -17.52 2.84
N TYR A 119 -3.33 -17.50 1.85
CA TYR A 119 -3.76 -17.29 0.48
C TYR A 119 -4.49 -18.51 -0.05
N TYR A 120 -5.45 -18.26 -0.96
CA TYR A 120 -6.31 -19.32 -1.48
C TYR A 120 -5.51 -20.56 -1.92
N LYS A 121 -5.88 -21.70 -1.35
CA LYS A 121 -5.35 -23.03 -1.64
C LYS A 121 -6.53 -24.00 -1.85
N PRO A 122 -6.78 -24.50 -3.07
CA PRO A 122 -7.95 -25.34 -3.34
C PRO A 122 -8.07 -26.53 -2.38
N LYS A 123 -6.98 -27.25 -2.14
CA LYS A 123 -6.97 -28.42 -1.24
C LYS A 123 -7.37 -28.12 0.21
N LEU A 124 -7.23 -26.89 0.65
CA LEU A 124 -7.48 -26.46 2.03
C LEU A 124 -8.86 -25.80 2.17
N MET A 125 -9.27 -25.07 1.14
CA MET A 125 -10.38 -24.12 1.22
C MET A 125 -11.61 -24.54 0.45
N ASP A 126 -11.48 -25.37 -0.63
CA ASP A 126 -12.61 -25.85 -1.35
C ASP A 126 -13.50 -26.72 -0.43
N ASN A 127 -14.78 -26.41 -0.40
CA ASN A 127 -15.79 -27.05 0.48
C ASN A 127 -15.57 -26.87 2.00
N ASN A 128 -14.73 -25.93 2.41
CA ASN A 128 -14.50 -25.59 3.81
C ASN A 128 -15.02 -24.17 4.12
N ASP A 129 -16.26 -24.08 4.62
CA ASP A 129 -16.95 -22.81 4.89
C ASP A 129 -16.34 -22.01 6.07
N LEU A 130 -15.32 -22.53 6.73
CA LEU A 130 -14.58 -21.77 7.75
C LEU A 130 -13.55 -20.80 7.12
N TRP A 131 -13.14 -21.02 5.87
CA TRP A 131 -12.26 -20.12 5.16
C TRP A 131 -13.06 -19.10 4.36
N ILE A 132 -12.88 -17.83 4.70
CA ILE A 132 -13.60 -16.70 4.10
C ILE A 132 -12.59 -15.74 3.46
N ASP A 133 -12.87 -15.27 2.26
CA ASP A 133 -12.10 -14.19 1.65
C ASP A 133 -12.26 -12.91 2.49
N LEU A 134 -11.16 -12.32 2.93
CA LEU A 134 -11.18 -11.09 3.74
C LEU A 134 -11.89 -9.94 3.02
N THR A 135 -11.73 -9.86 1.71
CA THR A 135 -12.39 -8.83 0.90
C THR A 135 -13.91 -8.97 0.96
N ASP A 136 -14.44 -10.19 1.00
CA ASP A 136 -15.90 -10.44 1.12
C ASP A 136 -16.44 -9.96 2.46
N ILE A 137 -15.67 -10.11 3.53
CA ILE A 137 -16.04 -9.59 4.87
C ILE A 137 -16.08 -8.06 4.86
N PHE A 138 -15.00 -7.40 4.39
CA PHE A 138 -14.90 -5.94 4.42
C PHE A 138 -15.91 -5.27 3.51
N THR A 139 -16.15 -5.81 2.31
CA THR A 139 -17.13 -5.28 1.36
C THR A 139 -18.59 -5.62 1.73
N GLY A 140 -18.80 -6.42 2.76
CA GLY A 140 -20.14 -6.82 3.23
C GLY A 140 -20.84 -7.86 2.33
N ARG A 141 -20.11 -8.48 1.39
CA ARG A 141 -20.62 -9.60 0.58
C ARG A 141 -20.89 -10.84 1.42
N VAL A 142 -20.12 -11.03 2.49
CA VAL A 142 -20.32 -12.06 3.49
C VAL A 142 -20.51 -11.40 4.86
N LYS A 143 -21.61 -11.75 5.54
CA LYS A 143 -21.92 -11.30 6.91
C LYS A 143 -21.78 -12.47 7.89
N GLY A 144 -21.55 -12.19 9.17
CA GLY A 144 -21.45 -13.22 10.21
C GLY A 144 -22.65 -14.17 10.23
N MET A 145 -23.86 -13.63 10.03
CA MET A 145 -25.08 -14.44 9.93
C MET A 145 -25.09 -15.43 8.74
N ASP A 146 -24.46 -15.08 7.62
CA ASP A 146 -24.40 -15.96 6.44
C ASP A 146 -23.45 -17.13 6.70
N ILE A 147 -22.35 -16.88 7.41
CA ILE A 147 -21.41 -17.92 7.84
C ILE A 147 -22.11 -18.90 8.78
N ARG A 148 -22.78 -18.41 9.82
CA ARG A 148 -23.51 -19.26 10.78
C ARG A 148 -24.59 -20.09 10.09
N ARG A 149 -25.36 -19.48 9.18
CA ARG A 149 -26.41 -20.21 8.43
C ARG A 149 -25.80 -21.37 7.64
N LYS A 150 -24.72 -21.14 6.88
CA LYS A 150 -24.04 -22.21 6.11
C LYS A 150 -23.52 -23.34 7.01
N LEU A 151 -22.88 -23.00 8.14
CA LEU A 151 -22.36 -23.98 9.08
C LEU A 151 -23.51 -24.78 9.74
N LYS A 152 -24.64 -24.14 10.05
CA LYS A 152 -25.82 -24.79 10.60
C LYS A 152 -26.46 -25.76 9.60
N GLU A 153 -26.63 -25.37 8.35
CA GLU A 153 -27.13 -26.19 7.25
C GLU A 153 -26.31 -27.47 7.03
N LYS A 154 -25.02 -27.41 7.30
CA LYS A 154 -24.08 -28.53 7.21
C LYS A 154 -23.98 -29.35 8.54
N GLY A 155 -24.69 -28.96 9.58
CA GLY A 155 -24.64 -29.61 10.90
C GLY A 155 -23.28 -29.43 11.62
N LEU A 156 -22.52 -28.44 11.26
CA LEU A 156 -21.18 -28.14 11.82
C LEU A 156 -21.21 -27.12 12.97
N LEU A 157 -22.33 -26.37 13.12
CA LEU A 157 -22.45 -25.31 14.12
C LEU A 157 -22.82 -25.86 15.47
N ASN A 158 -22.04 -25.55 16.48
CA ASN A 158 -22.36 -25.69 17.90
C ASN A 158 -22.17 -24.35 18.61
N ASP A 159 -22.58 -24.22 19.87
CA ASP A 159 -22.54 -22.97 20.63
C ASP A 159 -21.13 -22.41 20.76
N GLU A 160 -20.10 -23.27 20.90
CA GLU A 160 -18.70 -22.84 20.97
C GLU A 160 -18.22 -22.24 19.64
N LEU A 161 -18.53 -22.91 18.53
CA LEU A 161 -18.15 -22.44 17.20
C LEU A 161 -18.91 -21.17 16.82
N GLU A 162 -20.20 -21.06 17.18
CA GLU A 162 -21.01 -19.87 16.94
C GLU A 162 -20.40 -18.65 17.63
N ASN A 163 -20.05 -18.77 18.92
CA ASN A 163 -19.39 -17.72 19.67
C ASN A 163 -18.02 -17.31 19.06
N LYS A 164 -17.22 -18.29 18.59
CA LYS A 164 -15.95 -18.01 17.93
C LYS A 164 -16.15 -17.24 16.61
N VAL A 165 -17.11 -17.68 15.79
CA VAL A 165 -17.43 -17.02 14.52
C VAL A 165 -17.84 -15.57 14.76
N ASP A 166 -18.75 -15.31 15.69
CA ASP A 166 -19.22 -13.96 15.99
C ASP A 166 -18.09 -13.07 16.51
N ASN A 167 -17.36 -13.53 17.52
CA ASN A 167 -16.25 -12.76 18.10
C ASN A 167 -15.16 -12.47 17.05
N ASN A 168 -14.78 -13.46 16.26
CA ASN A 168 -13.71 -13.30 15.28
C ASN A 168 -14.14 -12.43 14.10
N PHE A 169 -15.42 -12.52 13.70
CA PHE A 169 -15.98 -11.61 12.68
C PHE A 169 -15.91 -10.15 13.14
N GLU A 170 -16.29 -9.86 14.39
CA GLU A 170 -16.20 -8.53 14.97
C GLU A 170 -14.74 -8.05 15.12
N ILE A 171 -13.80 -8.93 15.47
CA ILE A 171 -12.36 -8.62 15.50
C ILE A 171 -11.90 -8.17 14.11
N ILE A 172 -12.25 -8.91 13.05
CA ILE A 172 -11.88 -8.55 11.68
C ILE A 172 -12.50 -7.21 11.29
N LYS A 173 -13.80 -7.02 11.52
CA LYS A 173 -14.50 -5.77 11.20
C LYS A 173 -13.93 -4.57 11.97
N SER A 174 -13.47 -4.77 13.20
CA SER A 174 -12.88 -3.71 14.01
C SER A 174 -11.59 -3.11 13.40
N ILE A 175 -10.95 -3.81 12.44
CA ILE A 175 -9.79 -3.28 11.72
C ILE A 175 -10.14 -1.97 11.00
N GLU A 176 -11.35 -1.82 10.48
CA GLU A 176 -11.80 -0.60 9.80
C GLU A 176 -11.68 0.66 10.70
N THR A 177 -11.93 0.49 11.98
CA THR A 177 -11.95 1.58 12.97
C THR A 177 -10.62 1.78 13.68
N ARG A 178 -9.59 0.97 13.38
CA ARG A 178 -8.27 1.13 13.98
C ARG A 178 -7.61 2.42 13.55
N GLU A 179 -6.99 3.09 14.50
CA GLU A 179 -6.29 4.33 14.24
C GLU A 179 -4.96 4.11 13.53
N PHE A 180 -4.75 4.89 12.48
CA PHE A 180 -3.45 5.14 11.88
C PHE A 180 -2.85 6.38 12.53
N VAL A 181 -1.69 6.21 13.16
CA VAL A 181 -0.95 7.34 13.70
C VAL A 181 -0.40 8.15 12.54
N GLU A 182 -0.84 9.38 12.40
CA GLU A 182 -0.40 10.29 11.34
C GLU A 182 0.62 11.28 11.91
N GLN A 183 1.75 11.41 11.23
CA GLN A 183 2.70 12.50 11.39
C GLN A 183 2.57 13.40 10.17
N GLN A 184 2.24 14.67 10.39
CA GLN A 184 2.00 15.62 9.31
C GLN A 184 3.14 16.64 9.22
N ILE A 185 3.71 16.75 8.01
CA ILE A 185 4.62 17.82 7.64
C ILE A 185 3.79 19.10 7.42
N PRO A 186 4.20 20.24 8.01
CA PRO A 186 3.46 21.49 7.89
C PRO A 186 3.30 21.94 6.43
N ILE A 187 2.19 22.63 6.13
CA ILE A 187 1.90 23.21 4.81
C ILE A 187 2.94 24.27 4.38
N THR A 188 3.66 24.84 5.34
CA THR A 188 4.72 25.81 5.09
C THR A 188 6.03 25.19 4.59
N ALA A 189 6.17 23.86 4.72
CA ALA A 189 7.36 23.17 4.25
C ALA A 189 7.41 23.17 2.71
N SER A 190 8.59 23.49 2.18
CA SER A 190 8.89 23.37 0.76
C SER A 190 8.95 21.91 0.31
N LEU A 191 8.88 21.67 -1.01
CA LEU A 191 9.08 20.36 -1.59
C LEU A 191 10.40 19.73 -1.16
N LYS A 192 11.48 20.53 -1.15
CA LYS A 192 12.81 20.07 -0.72
C LYS A 192 12.78 19.58 0.72
N GLU A 193 12.25 20.38 1.64
CA GLU A 193 12.15 19.99 3.06
C GLU A 193 11.30 18.73 3.25
N ALA A 194 10.19 18.61 2.51
CA ALA A 194 9.35 17.43 2.58
C ALA A 194 10.09 16.17 2.09
N ILE A 195 10.89 16.28 1.03
CA ILE A 195 11.72 15.18 0.51
C ILE A 195 12.85 14.84 1.49
N ASP A 196 13.50 15.83 2.10
CA ASP A 196 14.55 15.61 3.08
C ASP A 196 14.01 14.89 4.34
N ILE A 197 12.82 15.28 4.82
CA ILE A 197 12.13 14.59 5.92
C ILE A 197 11.76 13.17 5.52
N PHE A 198 11.19 12.98 4.32
CA PHE A 198 10.90 11.65 3.78
C PHE A 198 12.14 10.75 3.75
N TYR A 199 13.28 11.29 3.34
CA TYR A 199 14.55 10.59 3.36
C TYR A 199 14.95 10.15 4.77
N ILE A 200 14.94 11.07 5.73
CA ILE A 200 15.33 10.80 7.13
C ILE A 200 14.44 9.72 7.76
N VAL A 201 13.13 9.81 7.55
CA VAL A 201 12.18 8.85 8.12
C VAL A 201 12.36 7.45 7.51
N ASN A 202 12.60 7.37 6.20
CA ASN A 202 12.77 6.08 5.51
C ASN A 202 14.17 5.46 5.72
N ALA A 203 15.19 6.24 6.05
CA ALA A 203 16.53 5.71 6.35
C ALA A 203 16.56 4.78 7.58
N SER A 204 15.55 4.84 8.44
CA SER A 204 15.42 4.01 9.64
C SER A 204 14.45 2.82 9.49
N GLY A 205 13.80 2.62 8.31
CA GLY A 205 12.79 1.60 8.05
C GLY A 205 13.21 0.51 7.04
N VAL A 206 12.24 -0.06 6.31
CA VAL A 206 12.51 -0.94 5.15
C VAL A 206 13.12 -0.08 4.05
N ASN A 207 14.43 -0.19 3.91
CA ASN A 207 15.26 0.72 3.16
C ASN A 207 14.79 0.88 1.70
N LEU A 208 14.49 2.12 1.33
CA LEU A 208 14.58 2.52 -0.06
C LEU A 208 16.05 2.33 -0.49
N THR A 209 16.26 1.89 -1.72
CA THR A 209 17.62 1.85 -2.26
C THR A 209 18.15 3.28 -2.41
N ASP A 210 19.48 3.46 -2.37
CA ASP A 210 20.10 4.77 -2.60
C ASP A 210 19.63 5.37 -3.93
N ALA A 211 19.39 4.55 -4.93
CA ALA A 211 18.86 4.96 -6.23
C ALA A 211 17.39 5.43 -6.16
N GLU A 212 16.54 4.79 -5.39
CA GLU A 212 15.15 5.23 -5.17
C GLU A 212 15.11 6.59 -4.47
N LEU A 213 16.00 6.79 -3.51
CA LEU A 213 16.16 8.06 -2.78
C LEU A 213 16.69 9.17 -3.68
N ALA A 214 17.74 8.87 -4.45
CA ALA A 214 18.27 9.82 -5.44
C ALA A 214 17.22 10.19 -6.49
N LEU A 215 16.43 9.22 -6.95
CA LEU A 215 15.35 9.49 -7.89
C LEU A 215 14.24 10.34 -7.28
N ALA A 216 13.91 10.17 -6.00
CA ALA A 216 12.94 11.01 -5.32
C ALA A 216 13.43 12.47 -5.27
N GLN A 217 14.72 12.69 -4.96
CA GLN A 217 15.34 14.02 -5.01
C GLN A 217 15.36 14.60 -6.44
N ILE A 218 15.78 13.82 -7.44
CA ILE A 218 15.78 14.25 -8.84
C ILE A 218 14.37 14.64 -9.29
N SER A 219 13.35 13.85 -8.94
CA SER A 219 11.96 14.13 -9.32
C SER A 219 11.39 15.39 -8.68
N GLY A 220 11.97 15.85 -7.56
CA GLY A 220 11.63 17.15 -6.96
C GLY A 220 12.01 18.34 -7.84
N TYR A 221 13.07 18.20 -8.67
CA TYR A 221 13.55 19.23 -9.59
C TYR A 221 13.22 18.92 -11.05
N TRP A 222 13.01 17.67 -11.38
CA TRP A 222 12.70 17.16 -12.71
C TRP A 222 11.51 16.18 -12.62
N PRO A 223 10.27 16.67 -12.61
CA PRO A 223 9.06 15.86 -12.36
C PRO A 223 8.93 14.62 -13.25
N ASN A 224 9.28 14.75 -14.54
CA ASN A 224 9.16 13.67 -15.51
C ASN A 224 10.31 12.64 -15.48
N ALA A 225 11.30 12.80 -14.60
CA ALA A 225 12.49 11.95 -14.57
C ALA A 225 12.12 10.45 -14.45
N ARG A 226 11.20 10.12 -13.57
CA ARG A 226 10.77 8.72 -13.35
C ARG A 226 10.09 8.11 -14.57
N ALA A 227 9.22 8.86 -15.23
CA ALA A 227 8.53 8.41 -16.44
C ALA A 227 9.54 8.16 -17.58
N LEU A 228 10.45 9.09 -17.80
CA LEU A 228 11.52 8.97 -18.80
C LEU A 228 12.44 7.78 -18.51
N PHE A 229 12.76 7.52 -17.25
CA PHE A 229 13.59 6.37 -16.88
C PHE A 229 12.86 5.05 -17.12
N LYS A 230 11.56 4.96 -16.83
CA LYS A 230 10.74 3.78 -17.14
C LYS A 230 10.65 3.53 -18.64
N GLU A 231 10.41 4.59 -19.43
CA GLU A 231 10.38 4.52 -20.89
C GLU A 231 11.70 3.98 -21.42
N LYS A 232 12.83 4.52 -20.93
CA LYS A 232 14.16 4.08 -21.34
C LYS A 232 14.45 2.63 -20.95
N LEU A 233 14.02 2.19 -19.78
CA LEU A 233 14.12 0.78 -19.38
C LEU A 233 13.31 -0.12 -20.29
N SER A 234 12.12 0.29 -20.71
CA SER A 234 11.27 -0.45 -21.64
C SER A 234 11.93 -0.58 -23.02
N GLU A 235 12.47 0.54 -23.57
CA GLU A 235 13.22 0.50 -24.83
C GLU A 235 14.43 -0.44 -24.78
N LEU A 236 15.17 -0.43 -23.66
CA LEU A 236 16.32 -1.30 -23.47
C LEU A 236 15.89 -2.78 -23.39
N ALA A 237 14.78 -3.06 -22.70
CA ALA A 237 14.23 -4.41 -22.59
C ALA A 237 13.79 -4.97 -23.98
N GLU A 238 13.20 -4.14 -24.84
CA GLU A 238 12.85 -4.51 -26.22
C GLU A 238 14.08 -4.87 -27.07
N ARG A 239 15.25 -4.29 -26.74
CA ARG A 239 16.54 -4.59 -27.35
C ARG A 239 17.26 -5.78 -26.71
N GLY A 240 16.64 -6.44 -25.71
CA GLY A 240 17.19 -7.58 -24.98
C GLY A 240 18.03 -7.23 -23.76
N PHE A 241 18.08 -5.95 -23.35
CA PHE A 241 18.82 -5.50 -22.17
C PHE A 241 17.84 -5.24 -21.00
N VAL A 242 17.74 -6.15 -20.06
CA VAL A 242 16.86 -6.03 -18.90
C VAL A 242 17.64 -5.42 -17.73
N PHE A 243 17.39 -4.15 -17.46
CA PHE A 243 17.96 -3.41 -16.33
C PHE A 243 16.87 -2.96 -15.37
N ASN A 244 17.26 -2.68 -14.11
CA ASN A 244 16.39 -2.07 -13.11
C ASN A 244 16.55 -0.54 -13.07
N LEU A 245 15.72 0.13 -12.29
CA LEU A 245 15.75 1.59 -12.12
C LEU A 245 17.07 2.06 -11.51
N ASP A 246 17.64 1.31 -10.58
CA ASP A 246 18.90 1.61 -9.93
C ASP A 246 20.02 1.77 -10.96
N PHE A 247 20.06 0.89 -11.96
CA PHE A 247 21.06 0.97 -13.03
C PHE A 247 21.04 2.32 -13.75
N ILE A 248 19.86 2.80 -14.18
CA ILE A 248 19.76 4.10 -14.89
C ILE A 248 20.15 5.26 -13.97
N VAL A 249 19.70 5.24 -12.72
CA VAL A 249 20.05 6.29 -11.76
C VAL A 249 21.57 6.34 -11.54
N TYR A 250 22.20 5.17 -11.33
CA TYR A 250 23.66 5.12 -11.18
C TYR A 250 24.42 5.55 -12.44
N VAL A 251 23.95 5.17 -13.63
CA VAL A 251 24.54 5.62 -14.89
C VAL A 251 24.44 7.13 -15.03
N LEU A 252 23.26 7.71 -14.73
CA LEU A 252 23.06 9.16 -14.79
C LEU A 252 24.00 9.88 -13.83
N LEU A 253 24.04 9.47 -12.58
CA LEU A 253 24.89 10.08 -11.56
C LEU A 253 26.38 9.90 -11.91
N GLY A 254 26.78 8.71 -12.35
CA GLY A 254 28.16 8.44 -12.77
C GLY A 254 28.61 9.28 -13.98
N THR A 255 27.71 9.54 -14.93
CA THR A 255 28.01 10.38 -16.10
C THR A 255 28.06 11.87 -15.77
N LEU A 256 27.20 12.33 -14.85
CA LEU A 256 27.18 13.75 -14.45
C LEU A 256 28.34 14.14 -13.53
N TYR A 257 28.70 13.25 -12.61
CA TYR A 257 29.72 13.57 -11.59
C TYR A 257 31.10 12.95 -11.87
N TYR A 258 31.23 12.15 -12.90
CA TYR A 258 32.46 11.39 -13.26
C TYR A 258 33.01 10.51 -12.13
N MET A 259 32.22 10.14 -11.17
CA MET A 259 32.61 9.43 -9.96
C MET A 259 31.74 8.17 -9.75
N GLY A 260 32.24 7.03 -10.22
CA GLY A 260 31.55 5.73 -10.00
C GLY A 260 31.62 5.19 -8.56
N SER A 261 32.58 5.65 -7.75
CA SER A 261 32.85 5.12 -6.40
C SER A 261 32.27 5.97 -5.24
N ASP A 262 31.90 7.22 -5.46
CA ASP A 262 31.48 8.16 -4.42
C ASP A 262 29.95 8.36 -4.31
N LEU A 263 29.17 7.51 -4.97
CA LEU A 263 27.68 7.53 -4.90
C LEU A 263 27.14 7.12 -3.51
N LYS A 264 28.03 6.85 -2.56
CA LYS A 264 27.68 6.48 -1.16
C LYS A 264 27.98 7.59 -0.14
N LYS A 265 28.30 8.80 -0.59
CA LYS A 265 28.52 9.92 0.32
C LYS A 265 27.39 10.98 0.14
#